data_2dd66a27d471ba42d31fdba62099687d
#
_entry.id   2dd66a27d471ba42d31fdba62099687d
#
_cell.length_a   1.000
_cell.length_b   1.000
_cell.length_c   1.000
_cell.angle_alpha   90.00
_cell.angle_beta   90.00
_cell.angle_gamma   90.00
#
_symmetry.space_group_name_H-M   'P 1'
#
loop_
_entity.id
_entity.type
_entity.pdbx_description
1 polymer ?
#
loop_
_entity_poly.entity_id
_entity_poly.type
_entity_poly.pdbx_seq_one_letter_code
_entity_poly.pdbx_strand_id
1 'polypeptide(L)'
;MVTGNAAHTHLSRSAGEVGARSAPGEPPISRFPVPNIADLPEDIRARILAVQEKSGFIPNVFLVLAHRPDEFRAFFAYHDVLMDKPGNLTKAEREMIVVATSSLNQCQYCVIAHGAVLRIRAKNPLIADQIAANYRKADITPRQKAMLDFAVKVSTRAHEINDNDFAALQAHDFTAEDAWDIAAIAAFFALSNRLANFTNMRPNTEFYSLGR
;
A
#
# COMPACT_ATOMS: atom_id res chain seq x y z
N MET A 1 -47.61 -3.26 -24.26
CA MET A 1 -47.63 -2.14 -23.32
C MET A 1 -47.62 -2.72 -21.91
N VAL A 2 -46.54 -2.68 -21.21
CA VAL A 2 -46.41 -2.44 -19.76
C VAL A 2 -44.91 -2.24 -19.49
N THR A 3 -44.58 -1.04 -19.15
CA THR A 3 -43.28 -0.56 -18.72
C THR A 3 -43.07 -0.94 -17.25
N GLY A 4 -42.04 -1.70 -16.95
CA GLY A 4 -41.58 -2.02 -15.59
C GLY A 4 -40.27 -1.30 -15.29
N ASN A 5 -40.38 -0.22 -14.53
CA ASN A 5 -39.30 0.61 -14.04
C ASN A 5 -38.61 -0.08 -12.87
N ALA A 6 -37.37 -0.55 -13.04
CA ALA A 6 -36.58 -1.08 -11.94
C ALA A 6 -35.88 0.07 -11.22
N ALA A 7 -36.41 0.46 -10.08
CA ALA A 7 -35.82 1.43 -9.19
C ALA A 7 -34.54 0.88 -8.56
N HIS A 8 -33.41 1.52 -8.86
CA HIS A 8 -32.16 1.36 -8.12
C HIS A 8 -32.32 1.99 -6.73
N THR A 9 -32.53 1.16 -5.73
CA THR A 9 -32.49 1.58 -4.34
C THR A 9 -31.01 1.76 -3.92
N HIS A 10 -30.51 2.99 -3.97
CA HIS A 10 -29.32 3.40 -3.25
C HIS A 10 -29.62 3.34 -1.75
N LEU A 11 -29.15 2.31 -1.08
CA LEU A 11 -29.06 2.29 0.38
C LEU A 11 -27.95 3.25 0.82
N SER A 12 -28.35 4.49 1.13
CA SER A 12 -27.51 5.42 1.87
C SER A 12 -27.34 4.88 3.30
N ARG A 13 -26.21 4.29 3.61
CA ARG A 13 -25.83 4.01 5.00
C ARG A 13 -25.63 5.36 5.71
N SER A 14 -26.41 5.59 6.75
CA SER A 14 -26.31 6.76 7.60
C SER A 14 -24.90 6.86 8.22
N ALA A 15 -24.35 8.09 8.27
CA ALA A 15 -23.00 8.43 8.75
C ALA A 15 -22.73 8.14 10.25
N GLY A 16 -23.60 7.40 10.94
CA GLY A 16 -23.58 7.18 12.39
C GLY A 16 -23.06 5.83 12.89
N GLU A 17 -22.79 4.85 12.00
CA GLU A 17 -22.41 3.49 12.41
C GLU A 17 -21.14 2.95 11.75
N VAL A 18 -20.07 3.72 11.73
CA VAL A 18 -18.76 3.25 11.26
C VAL A 18 -17.84 2.94 12.44
N GLY A 19 -18.28 2.06 13.30
CA GLY A 19 -17.41 1.30 14.17
C GLY A 19 -17.08 0.00 13.47
N ALA A 20 -15.81 -0.23 13.09
CA ALA A 20 -15.37 -1.40 12.36
C ALA A 20 -15.46 -2.67 13.20
N ARG A 21 -16.67 -3.11 13.56
CA ARG A 21 -16.94 -4.50 13.94
C ARG A 21 -17.15 -5.26 12.65
N SER A 22 -16.31 -6.30 12.43
CA SER A 22 -16.59 -7.31 11.41
C SER A 22 -18.04 -7.75 11.51
N ALA A 23 -18.72 -7.97 10.38
CA ALA A 23 -20.06 -8.53 10.37
C ALA A 23 -20.06 -9.85 11.15
N PRO A 24 -21.17 -10.27 11.77
CA PRO A 24 -21.25 -11.55 12.47
C PRO A 24 -20.77 -12.69 11.55
N GLY A 25 -19.70 -13.40 11.95
CA GLY A 25 -19.07 -14.48 11.17
C GLY A 25 -17.86 -14.06 10.33
N GLU A 26 -17.57 -12.77 10.14
CA GLU A 26 -16.31 -12.34 9.51
C GLU A 26 -15.16 -12.35 10.53
N PRO A 27 -13.98 -12.83 10.13
CA PRO A 27 -12.83 -12.79 11.01
C PRO A 27 -12.39 -11.32 11.26
N PRO A 28 -11.84 -11.03 12.44
CA PRO A 28 -11.42 -9.68 12.79
C PRO A 28 -10.34 -9.16 11.83
N ILE A 29 -10.35 -7.85 11.56
CA ILE A 29 -9.37 -7.20 10.68
C ILE A 29 -7.98 -7.08 11.31
N SER A 30 -7.86 -7.29 12.61
CA SER A 30 -6.62 -7.29 13.38
C SER A 30 -6.78 -8.15 14.63
N ARG A 31 -5.67 -8.69 15.15
CA ARG A 31 -5.65 -9.32 16.48
C ARG A 31 -5.60 -8.30 17.64
N PHE A 32 -5.32 -7.05 17.33
CA PHE A 32 -5.34 -5.95 18.29
C PHE A 32 -6.69 -5.22 18.24
N PRO A 33 -7.07 -4.52 19.32
CA PRO A 33 -8.29 -3.74 19.34
C PRO A 33 -8.29 -2.69 18.22
N VAL A 34 -9.41 -2.54 17.54
CA VAL A 34 -9.65 -1.46 16.59
C VAL A 34 -10.51 -0.42 17.27
N PRO A 35 -10.02 0.81 17.44
CA PRO A 35 -10.77 1.85 18.13
C PRO A 35 -12.00 2.27 17.32
N ASN A 36 -13.02 2.78 18.03
CA ASN A 36 -14.13 3.44 17.36
C ASN A 36 -13.62 4.79 16.80
N ILE A 37 -13.96 5.09 15.56
CA ILE A 37 -13.52 6.34 14.89
C ILE A 37 -13.98 7.58 15.66
N ALA A 38 -15.17 7.53 16.29
CA ALA A 38 -15.70 8.65 17.08
C ALA A 38 -14.83 9.00 18.29
N ASP A 39 -14.10 8.02 18.83
CA ASP A 39 -13.27 8.17 20.05
C ASP A 39 -11.81 8.56 19.72
N LEU A 40 -11.45 8.64 18.43
CA LEU A 40 -10.11 9.01 18.00
C LEU A 40 -9.84 10.51 18.14
N PRO A 41 -8.55 10.90 18.35
CA PRO A 41 -8.13 12.29 18.21
C PRO A 41 -8.61 12.92 16.91
N GLU A 42 -8.97 14.21 16.96
CA GLU A 42 -9.59 14.95 15.85
C GLU A 42 -8.79 14.86 14.54
N ASP A 43 -7.47 15.02 14.59
CA ASP A 43 -6.58 14.98 13.43
C ASP A 43 -6.55 13.60 12.75
N ILE A 44 -6.56 12.52 13.55
CA ILE A 44 -6.59 11.15 13.05
C ILE A 44 -7.97 10.85 12.45
N ARG A 45 -9.03 11.21 13.13
CA ARG A 45 -10.40 11.05 12.65
C ARG A 45 -10.60 11.77 11.32
N ALA A 46 -10.20 13.05 11.25
CA ALA A 46 -10.30 13.84 10.04
C ALA A 46 -9.54 13.20 8.86
N ARG A 47 -8.33 12.69 9.10
CA ARG A 47 -7.55 11.99 8.07
C ARG A 47 -8.24 10.71 7.59
N ILE A 48 -8.77 9.89 8.49
CA ILE A 48 -9.48 8.66 8.13
C ILE A 48 -10.71 8.96 7.29
N LEU A 49 -11.51 9.96 7.68
CA LEU A 49 -12.71 10.35 6.95
C LEU A 49 -12.39 10.94 5.57
N ALA A 50 -11.32 11.73 5.44
CA ALA A 50 -10.86 12.24 4.16
C ALA A 50 -10.42 11.11 3.20
N VAL A 51 -9.79 10.06 3.71
CA VAL A 51 -9.45 8.88 2.91
C VAL A 51 -10.71 8.12 2.51
N GLN A 52 -11.67 7.94 3.40
CA GLN A 52 -12.97 7.32 3.09
C GLN A 52 -13.71 8.07 1.99
N GLU A 53 -13.78 9.39 2.07
CA GLU A 53 -14.42 10.22 1.05
C GLU A 53 -13.76 10.03 -0.33
N LYS A 54 -12.43 9.99 -0.37
CA LYS A 54 -11.67 9.86 -1.63
C LYS A 54 -11.73 8.47 -2.24
N SER A 55 -11.70 7.41 -1.43
CA SER A 55 -11.58 6.02 -1.91
C SER A 55 -12.89 5.24 -1.87
N GLY A 56 -13.92 5.75 -1.19
CA GLY A 56 -15.21 5.07 -1.00
C GLY A 56 -15.23 4.08 0.16
N PHE A 57 -14.09 3.82 0.80
CA PHE A 57 -13.95 2.92 1.96
C PHE A 57 -12.76 3.34 2.82
N ILE A 58 -12.65 2.78 4.02
CA ILE A 58 -11.49 3.03 4.90
C ILE A 58 -10.53 1.84 4.77
N PRO A 59 -9.29 2.05 4.27
CA PRO A 59 -8.28 0.99 4.28
C PRO A 59 -7.98 0.52 5.71
N ASN A 60 -7.97 -0.78 5.93
CA ASN A 60 -7.82 -1.36 7.27
C ASN A 60 -6.53 -0.94 7.99
N VAL A 61 -5.47 -0.56 7.26
CA VAL A 61 -4.24 -0.02 7.86
C VAL A 61 -4.51 1.23 8.71
N PHE A 62 -5.43 2.10 8.30
CA PHE A 62 -5.78 3.29 9.08
C PHE A 62 -6.46 2.91 10.39
N LEU A 63 -7.37 1.94 10.36
CA LEU A 63 -8.09 1.48 11.53
C LEU A 63 -7.17 0.73 12.50
N VAL A 64 -6.32 -0.14 11.98
CA VAL A 64 -5.42 -0.96 12.81
C VAL A 64 -4.33 -0.11 13.45
N LEU A 65 -3.71 0.83 12.71
CA LEU A 65 -2.67 1.70 13.27
C LEU A 65 -3.24 2.79 14.19
N ALA A 66 -4.51 3.16 14.06
CA ALA A 66 -5.17 4.12 14.98
C ALA A 66 -5.24 3.62 16.43
N HIS A 67 -4.98 2.32 16.68
CA HIS A 67 -4.75 1.78 18.01
C HIS A 67 -3.64 2.51 18.79
N ARG A 68 -2.67 3.08 18.07
CA ARG A 68 -1.52 3.82 18.62
C ARG A 68 -1.42 5.20 17.96
N PRO A 69 -2.13 6.22 18.47
CA PRO A 69 -2.27 7.52 17.81
C PRO A 69 -0.96 8.20 17.42
N ASP A 70 0.05 8.20 18.29
CA ASP A 70 1.32 8.87 18.01
C ASP A 70 2.15 8.09 16.96
N GLU A 71 2.11 6.78 17.01
CA GLU A 71 2.73 5.93 16.00
C GLU A 71 2.02 6.06 14.64
N PHE A 72 0.69 6.20 14.63
CA PHE A 72 -0.09 6.49 13.43
C PHE A 72 0.39 7.78 12.75
N ARG A 73 0.55 8.86 13.53
CA ARG A 73 1.03 10.15 12.99
C ARG A 73 2.42 10.02 12.37
N ALA A 74 3.36 9.43 13.09
CA ALA A 74 4.73 9.24 12.62
C ALA A 74 4.80 8.34 11.37
N PHE A 75 4.05 7.23 11.36
CA PHE A 75 3.99 6.30 10.25
C PHE A 75 3.48 6.98 8.97
N PHE A 76 2.34 7.65 9.04
CA PHE A 76 1.76 8.26 7.85
C PHE A 76 2.49 9.54 7.42
N ALA A 77 3.11 10.29 8.35
CA ALA A 77 3.95 11.41 7.97
C ALA A 77 5.14 10.95 7.13
N TYR A 78 5.82 9.87 7.53
CA TYR A 78 6.95 9.34 6.75
C TYR A 78 6.50 8.67 5.46
N HIS A 79 5.39 7.90 5.50
CA HIS A 79 4.77 7.33 4.30
C HIS A 79 4.52 8.38 3.22
N ASP A 80 3.88 9.49 3.57
CA ASP A 80 3.49 10.53 2.61
C ASP A 80 4.72 11.20 1.99
N VAL A 81 5.76 11.47 2.80
CA VAL A 81 7.04 12.01 2.29
C VAL A 81 7.67 11.05 1.28
N LEU A 82 7.64 9.74 1.52
CA LEU A 82 8.22 8.77 0.60
C LEU A 82 7.41 8.56 -0.66
N MET A 83 6.07 8.51 -0.54
CA MET A 83 5.20 8.06 -1.63
C MET A 83 4.67 9.19 -2.51
N ASP A 84 4.58 10.42 -2.00
CA ASP A 84 3.96 11.55 -2.71
C ASP A 84 4.91 12.67 -3.12
N LYS A 85 6.18 12.67 -2.67
CA LYS A 85 7.14 13.70 -3.05
C LYS A 85 7.41 13.70 -4.56
N PRO A 86 7.72 14.86 -5.18
CA PRO A 86 8.21 14.90 -6.54
C PRO A 86 9.62 14.26 -6.63
N GLY A 87 9.97 13.72 -7.78
CA GLY A 87 11.27 13.08 -8.00
C GLY A 87 11.32 12.31 -9.31
N ASN A 88 12.43 11.63 -9.57
CA ASN A 88 12.64 10.84 -10.77
C ASN A 88 11.86 9.50 -10.76
N LEU A 89 11.46 9.00 -9.58
CA LEU A 89 10.59 7.86 -9.47
C LEU A 89 9.14 8.26 -9.72
N THR A 90 8.50 7.64 -10.69
CA THR A 90 7.06 7.79 -10.90
C THR A 90 6.27 7.18 -9.74
N LYS A 91 5.02 7.60 -9.57
CA LYS A 91 4.13 7.00 -8.56
C LYS A 91 3.91 5.50 -8.77
N ALA A 92 3.91 5.03 -10.01
CA ALA A 92 3.84 3.59 -10.32
C ALA A 92 5.11 2.85 -9.89
N GLU A 93 6.29 3.41 -10.15
CA GLU A 93 7.58 2.81 -9.75
C GLU A 93 7.72 2.70 -8.22
N ARG A 94 7.26 3.70 -7.46
CA ARG A 94 7.20 3.60 -6.00
C ARG A 94 6.34 2.42 -5.53
N GLU A 95 5.18 2.22 -6.15
CA GLU A 95 4.32 1.07 -5.84
C GLU A 95 4.93 -0.27 -6.32
N MET A 96 5.68 -0.29 -7.42
CA MET A 96 6.42 -1.49 -7.85
C MET A 96 7.43 -1.93 -6.79
N ILE A 97 8.18 -0.98 -6.19
CA ILE A 97 9.10 -1.26 -5.08
C ILE A 97 8.34 -1.88 -3.91
N VAL A 98 7.21 -1.29 -3.54
CA VAL A 98 6.38 -1.79 -2.43
C VAL A 98 5.90 -3.21 -2.69
N VAL A 99 5.33 -3.47 -3.86
CA VAL A 99 4.78 -4.80 -4.18
C VAL A 99 5.89 -5.86 -4.23
N ALA A 100 7.02 -5.57 -4.88
CA ALA A 100 8.13 -6.51 -4.98
C ALA A 100 8.72 -6.87 -3.61
N THR A 101 9.01 -5.86 -2.76
CA THR A 101 9.59 -6.09 -1.44
C THR A 101 8.60 -6.69 -0.45
N SER A 102 7.31 -6.33 -0.54
CA SER A 102 6.25 -6.90 0.30
C SER A 102 5.96 -8.35 -0.04
N SER A 103 6.11 -8.76 -1.30
CA SER A 103 6.00 -10.16 -1.73
C SER A 103 7.08 -11.02 -1.08
N LEU A 104 8.33 -10.55 -1.05
CA LEU A 104 9.43 -11.24 -0.36
C LEU A 104 9.17 -11.41 1.14
N ASN A 105 8.57 -10.41 1.78
CA ASN A 105 8.21 -10.44 3.18
C ASN A 105 6.87 -11.17 3.45
N GLN A 106 6.24 -11.76 2.43
CA GLN A 106 4.97 -12.47 2.50
C GLN A 106 3.88 -11.64 3.20
N CYS A 107 3.86 -10.33 2.96
CA CYS A 107 2.85 -9.43 3.52
C CYS A 107 1.60 -9.41 2.65
N GLN A 108 0.61 -10.21 3.01
CA GLN A 108 -0.65 -10.28 2.26
C GLN A 108 -1.32 -8.90 2.15
N TYR A 109 -1.41 -8.16 3.27
CA TYR A 109 -2.02 -6.84 3.26
C TYR A 109 -1.34 -5.91 2.24
N CYS A 110 -0.03 -5.78 2.34
CA CYS A 110 0.71 -4.83 1.52
C CYS A 110 0.70 -5.22 0.03
N VAL A 111 0.87 -6.51 -0.29
CA VAL A 111 0.81 -6.99 -1.68
C VAL A 111 -0.55 -6.69 -2.31
N ILE A 112 -1.65 -6.92 -1.60
CA ILE A 112 -3.00 -6.72 -2.13
C ILE A 112 -3.35 -5.24 -2.21
N ALA A 113 -3.12 -4.46 -1.14
CA ALA A 113 -3.46 -3.03 -1.10
C ALA A 113 -2.63 -2.21 -2.09
N HIS A 114 -1.31 -2.33 -2.03
CA HIS A 114 -0.42 -1.61 -2.95
C HIS A 114 -0.46 -2.17 -4.37
N GLY A 115 -0.76 -3.46 -4.54
CA GLY A 115 -1.04 -4.04 -5.85
C GLY A 115 -2.24 -3.38 -6.53
N ALA A 116 -3.30 -3.06 -5.79
CA ALA A 116 -4.44 -2.30 -6.31
C ALA A 116 -4.04 -0.89 -6.76
N VAL A 117 -3.28 -0.18 -5.92
CA VAL A 117 -2.79 1.16 -6.24
C VAL A 117 -1.85 1.12 -7.45
N LEU A 118 -0.97 0.12 -7.53
CA LEU A 118 -0.07 -0.08 -8.67
C LEU A 118 -0.84 -0.27 -9.98
N ARG A 119 -1.86 -1.14 -9.99
CA ARG A 119 -2.70 -1.34 -11.20
C ARG A 119 -3.30 -0.04 -11.70
N ILE A 120 -3.82 0.79 -10.79
CA ILE A 120 -4.40 2.09 -11.11
C ILE A 120 -3.33 3.05 -11.65
N ARG A 121 -2.19 3.19 -10.96
CA ARG A 121 -1.14 4.15 -11.31
C ARG A 121 -0.40 3.77 -12.59
N ALA A 122 -0.20 2.48 -12.84
CA ALA A 122 0.41 1.96 -14.05
C ALA A 122 -0.59 1.81 -15.21
N LYS A 123 -1.91 1.94 -14.97
CA LYS A 123 -2.98 1.66 -15.94
C LYS A 123 -2.82 0.27 -16.57
N ASN A 124 -2.40 -0.70 -15.79
CA ASN A 124 -2.16 -2.07 -16.22
C ASN A 124 -2.70 -3.04 -15.17
N PRO A 125 -3.77 -3.80 -15.47
CA PRO A 125 -4.42 -4.69 -14.51
C PRO A 125 -3.58 -5.92 -14.12
N LEU A 126 -2.55 -6.26 -14.88
CA LEU A 126 -1.74 -7.46 -14.68
C LEU A 126 -0.42 -7.21 -13.94
N ILE A 127 0.06 -5.95 -13.93
CA ILE A 127 1.42 -5.62 -13.50
C ILE A 127 1.71 -6.00 -12.05
N ALA A 128 0.74 -5.81 -11.15
CA ALA A 128 0.92 -6.13 -9.74
C ALA A 128 1.09 -7.63 -9.51
N ASP A 129 0.30 -8.45 -10.20
CA ASP A 129 0.36 -9.91 -10.10
C ASP A 129 1.69 -10.44 -10.67
N GLN A 130 2.16 -9.89 -11.80
CA GLN A 130 3.45 -10.24 -12.39
C GLN A 130 4.62 -9.91 -11.45
N ILE A 131 4.63 -8.70 -10.87
CA ILE A 131 5.69 -8.27 -9.95
C ILE A 131 5.68 -9.09 -8.66
N ALA A 132 4.51 -9.32 -8.09
CA ALA A 132 4.36 -10.10 -6.88
C ALA A 132 4.81 -11.56 -7.06
N ALA A 133 4.54 -12.16 -8.22
CA ALA A 133 4.93 -13.53 -8.52
C ALA A 133 6.44 -13.63 -8.84
N ASN A 134 6.93 -12.81 -9.76
CA ASN A 134 8.35 -12.75 -10.12
C ASN A 134 8.64 -11.51 -10.96
N TYR A 135 9.07 -10.42 -10.33
CA TYR A 135 9.34 -9.16 -11.03
C TYR A 135 10.38 -9.27 -12.16
N ARG A 136 11.33 -10.24 -12.09
CA ARG A 136 12.32 -10.45 -13.16
C ARG A 136 11.70 -10.95 -14.45
N LYS A 137 10.53 -11.59 -14.38
CA LYS A 137 9.75 -12.10 -15.52
C LYS A 137 8.59 -11.17 -15.90
N ALA A 138 8.34 -10.11 -15.11
CA ALA A 138 7.29 -9.15 -15.39
C ALA A 138 7.57 -8.32 -16.66
N ASP A 139 6.49 -7.85 -17.29
CA ASP A 139 6.53 -6.99 -18.49
C ASP A 139 6.84 -5.54 -18.09
N ILE A 140 8.05 -5.31 -17.60
CA ILE A 140 8.57 -4.03 -17.15
C ILE A 140 9.89 -3.71 -17.86
N THR A 141 10.26 -2.42 -17.87
CA THR A 141 11.46 -1.95 -18.55
C THR A 141 12.75 -2.45 -17.88
N PRO A 142 13.90 -2.47 -18.58
CA PRO A 142 15.20 -2.75 -17.97
C PRO A 142 15.53 -1.80 -16.81
N ARG A 143 15.17 -0.51 -16.91
CA ARG A 143 15.30 0.49 -15.86
C ARG A 143 14.53 0.07 -14.59
N GLN A 144 13.28 -0.35 -14.77
CA GLN A 144 12.45 -0.82 -13.64
C GLN A 144 12.98 -2.12 -13.05
N LYS A 145 13.55 -3.02 -13.85
CA LYS A 145 14.20 -4.24 -13.33
C LYS A 145 15.41 -3.90 -12.47
N ALA A 146 16.29 -2.99 -12.91
CA ALA A 146 17.45 -2.53 -12.13
C ALA A 146 17.02 -1.89 -10.80
N MET A 147 15.98 -1.03 -10.84
CA MET A 147 15.38 -0.45 -9.64
C MET A 147 14.90 -1.52 -8.65
N LEU A 148 14.19 -2.53 -9.13
CA LEU A 148 13.67 -3.60 -8.27
C LEU A 148 14.77 -4.55 -7.79
N ASP A 149 15.81 -4.83 -8.57
CA ASP A 149 16.97 -5.60 -8.13
C ASP A 149 17.67 -4.90 -6.95
N PHE A 150 17.83 -3.57 -7.03
CA PHE A 150 18.39 -2.78 -5.93
C PHE A 150 17.47 -2.79 -4.70
N ALA A 151 16.17 -2.51 -4.86
CA ALA A 151 15.20 -2.51 -3.77
C ALA A 151 15.15 -3.87 -3.03
N VAL A 152 15.18 -4.97 -3.78
CA VAL A 152 15.20 -6.33 -3.25
C VAL A 152 16.50 -6.59 -2.49
N LYS A 153 17.65 -6.14 -3.02
CA LYS A 153 18.94 -6.27 -2.32
C LYS A 153 18.94 -5.48 -1.00
N VAL A 154 18.42 -4.25 -0.99
CA VAL A 154 18.22 -3.46 0.24
C VAL A 154 17.36 -4.23 1.25
N SER A 155 16.28 -4.85 0.81
CA SER A 155 15.35 -5.56 1.72
C SER A 155 15.91 -6.86 2.28
N THR A 156 16.80 -7.53 1.57
CA THR A 156 17.26 -8.89 1.91
C THR A 156 18.73 -8.98 2.33
N ARG A 157 19.57 -8.08 1.81
CA ARG A 157 21.03 -8.12 1.98
C ARG A 157 21.64 -6.71 1.98
N ALA A 158 21.05 -5.79 2.76
CA ALA A 158 21.49 -4.39 2.81
C ALA A 158 22.99 -4.23 3.14
N HIS A 159 23.54 -5.14 3.94
CA HIS A 159 24.95 -5.14 4.31
C HIS A 159 25.93 -5.49 3.16
N GLU A 160 25.42 -5.96 2.03
CA GLU A 160 26.21 -6.27 0.84
C GLU A 160 26.16 -5.15 -0.22
N ILE A 161 25.44 -4.04 0.03
CA ILE A 161 25.35 -2.90 -0.89
C ILE A 161 26.75 -2.27 -1.04
N ASN A 162 27.15 -2.02 -2.29
CA ASN A 162 28.44 -1.45 -2.63
C ASN A 162 28.36 -0.59 -3.91
N ASP A 163 29.49 -0.01 -4.32
CA ASP A 163 29.55 0.91 -5.47
C ASP A 163 29.05 0.31 -6.79
N ASN A 164 29.18 -1.00 -6.99
CA ASN A 164 28.66 -1.66 -8.19
C ASN A 164 27.11 -1.60 -8.26
N ASP A 165 26.44 -1.61 -7.13
CA ASP A 165 24.96 -1.48 -7.09
C ASP A 165 24.54 -0.07 -7.52
N PHE A 166 25.28 0.97 -7.09
CA PHE A 166 25.05 2.34 -7.53
C PHE A 166 25.40 2.52 -9.00
N ALA A 167 26.49 1.94 -9.48
CA ALA A 167 26.86 1.97 -10.90
C ALA A 167 25.79 1.28 -11.77
N ALA A 168 25.21 0.18 -11.31
CA ALA A 168 24.11 -0.50 -12.01
C ALA A 168 22.85 0.39 -12.12
N LEU A 169 22.53 1.16 -11.07
CA LEU A 169 21.43 2.13 -11.13
C LEU A 169 21.76 3.28 -12.07
N GLN A 170 22.98 3.85 -12.01
CA GLN A 170 23.42 4.93 -12.88
C GLN A 170 23.38 4.56 -14.36
N ALA A 171 23.67 3.31 -14.71
CA ALA A 171 23.54 2.81 -16.09
C ALA A 171 22.09 2.86 -16.63
N HIS A 172 21.12 3.12 -15.77
CA HIS A 172 19.70 3.28 -16.09
C HIS A 172 19.15 4.66 -15.70
N ASP A 173 20.00 5.70 -15.69
CA ASP A 173 19.64 7.09 -15.43
C ASP A 173 19.06 7.35 -14.02
N PHE A 174 19.43 6.54 -13.03
CA PHE A 174 19.15 6.82 -11.63
C PHE A 174 20.34 7.56 -10.99
N THR A 175 20.03 8.57 -10.20
CA THR A 175 21.00 9.31 -9.38
C THR A 175 21.22 8.64 -8.02
N ALA A 176 22.18 9.13 -7.24
CA ALA A 176 22.37 8.69 -5.85
C ALA A 176 21.14 9.04 -4.98
N GLU A 177 20.47 10.17 -5.25
CA GLU A 177 19.24 10.54 -4.55
C GLU A 177 18.07 9.61 -4.89
N ASP A 178 18.00 9.12 -6.14
CA ASP A 178 17.02 8.10 -6.51
C ASP A 178 17.30 6.77 -5.81
N ALA A 179 18.58 6.39 -5.68
CA ALA A 179 18.97 5.20 -4.92
C ALA A 179 18.56 5.33 -3.44
N TRP A 180 18.71 6.53 -2.84
CA TRP A 180 18.21 6.83 -1.51
C TRP A 180 16.70 6.61 -1.42
N ASP A 181 15.92 7.15 -2.37
CA ASP A 181 14.46 7.02 -2.40
C ASP A 181 14.03 5.55 -2.51
N ILE A 182 14.65 4.79 -3.41
CA ILE A 182 14.38 3.36 -3.58
C ILE A 182 14.64 2.60 -2.27
N ALA A 183 15.80 2.86 -1.64
CA ALA A 183 16.20 2.22 -0.39
C ALA A 183 15.27 2.61 0.78
N ALA A 184 14.91 3.89 0.89
CA ALA A 184 14.04 4.38 1.95
C ALA A 184 12.63 3.78 1.85
N ILE A 185 12.07 3.66 0.64
CA ILE A 185 10.77 2.99 0.41
C ILE A 185 10.89 1.52 0.81
N ALA A 186 11.92 0.80 0.36
CA ALA A 186 12.12 -0.60 0.70
C ALA A 186 12.25 -0.82 2.22
N ALA A 187 12.99 0.04 2.91
CA ALA A 187 13.16 -0.02 4.37
C ALA A 187 11.87 0.29 5.13
N PHE A 188 11.14 1.33 4.72
CA PHE A 188 9.86 1.68 5.33
C PHE A 188 8.84 0.54 5.19
N PHE A 189 8.76 -0.06 4.00
CA PHE A 189 7.83 -1.17 3.82
C PHE A 189 8.30 -2.47 4.47
N ALA A 190 9.58 -2.63 4.77
CA ALA A 190 10.04 -3.71 5.65
C ALA A 190 9.48 -3.55 7.08
N LEU A 191 9.39 -2.32 7.61
CA LEU A 191 8.69 -2.01 8.86
C LEU A 191 7.18 -2.29 8.71
N SER A 192 6.54 -1.70 7.69
CA SER A 192 5.09 -1.82 7.45
C SER A 192 4.65 -3.29 7.30
N ASN A 193 5.40 -4.09 6.54
CA ASN A 193 5.11 -5.51 6.34
C ASN A 193 5.11 -6.29 7.67
N ARG A 194 6.07 -5.99 8.57
CA ARG A 194 6.13 -6.63 9.88
C ARG A 194 4.96 -6.23 10.75
N LEU A 195 4.59 -4.93 10.77
CA LEU A 195 3.41 -4.47 11.49
C LEU A 195 2.14 -5.17 10.98
N ALA A 196 1.93 -5.24 9.67
CA ALA A 196 0.77 -5.89 9.07
C ALA A 196 0.72 -7.39 9.38
N ASN A 197 1.86 -8.08 9.27
CA ASN A 197 1.92 -9.53 9.53
C ASN A 197 1.68 -9.87 11.00
N PHE A 198 2.36 -9.20 11.97
CA PHE A 198 2.18 -9.58 13.37
C PHE A 198 0.81 -9.17 13.94
N THR A 199 0.21 -8.10 13.42
CA THR A 199 -1.15 -7.69 13.79
C THR A 199 -2.22 -8.55 13.13
N ASN A 200 -1.86 -9.41 12.18
CA ASN A 200 -2.78 -10.16 11.33
C ASN A 200 -3.74 -9.24 10.57
N MET A 201 -3.20 -8.12 10.06
CA MET A 201 -3.98 -7.13 9.33
C MET A 201 -4.53 -7.73 8.04
N ARG A 202 -5.86 -7.66 7.87
CA ARG A 202 -6.52 -8.18 6.68
C ARG A 202 -6.70 -7.09 5.64
N PRO A 203 -6.42 -7.38 4.35
CA PRO A 203 -6.75 -6.44 3.29
C PRO A 203 -8.27 -6.30 3.14
N ASN A 204 -8.70 -5.07 2.79
CA ASN A 204 -10.08 -4.83 2.42
C ASN A 204 -10.42 -5.59 1.13
N THR A 205 -11.66 -6.07 1.02
CA THR A 205 -12.14 -6.81 -0.16
C THR A 205 -12.12 -5.96 -1.43
N GLU A 206 -12.33 -4.66 -1.30
CA GLU A 206 -12.30 -3.69 -2.41
C GLU A 206 -10.96 -3.72 -3.16
N PHE A 207 -9.84 -3.90 -2.48
CA PHE A 207 -8.52 -3.94 -3.11
C PHE A 207 -8.34 -5.07 -4.13
N TYR A 208 -9.10 -6.16 -3.99
CA TYR A 208 -8.98 -7.29 -4.93
C TYR A 208 -9.51 -6.97 -6.32
N SER A 209 -10.48 -6.05 -6.44
CA SER A 209 -11.11 -5.67 -7.70
C SER A 209 -10.62 -4.33 -8.27
N LEU A 210 -10.06 -3.44 -7.43
CA LEU A 210 -9.61 -2.12 -7.87
C LEU A 210 -8.51 -2.20 -8.94
N GLY A 211 -8.74 -1.50 -10.06
CA GLY A 211 -7.78 -1.41 -11.18
C GLY A 211 -7.71 -2.67 -12.06
N ARG A 212 -8.65 -3.60 -11.91
CA ARG A 212 -8.80 -4.78 -12.78
C ARG A 212 -9.75 -4.52 -13.94
#